data_d38e2a3546fae4405f1fc7becd2d8e16
#
_entry.id   d38e2a3546fae4405f1fc7becd2d8e16
#
_cell.length_a   1.000
_cell.length_b   1.000
_cell.length_c   1.000
_cell.angle_alpha   90.00
_cell.angle_beta   90.00
_cell.angle_gamma   90.00
#
_symmetry.space_group_name_H-M   'P 1'
#
loop_
_entity.id
_entity.type
_entity.pdbx_description
1 polymer ?
#
loop_
_entity_poly.entity_id
_entity_poly.type
_entity_poly.pdbx_seq_one_letter_code
_entity_poly.pdbx_strand_id
1 'polypeptide(L)'
;IRKKDAPSLYKNSSGNSVTQRPSSFLKNYINGSFDGGFNIEWVLDTQGNPLKYTINQTMMRVDLPESLSPNEIFKFKIKWWYNINNRLEYGGRSGYEYFEGDGNKVYTIAQFFPRLCVYNDVEGWQNYQFWGNGEFALEFGDYQVNITVPSDHIMEATGTLQNPKEVLTKVEYKRFVASKSSFEKPIIIVDQDEVKLKESAFSKKKSTW
;
A
#
# COMPACT_ATOMS: atom_id res chain seq x y z
N ILE A 1 -0.21 4.90 6.39
CA ILE A 1 -0.92 6.19 6.24
C ILE A 1 -1.93 6.30 7.37
N ARG A 2 -1.90 7.40 8.14
CA ARG A 2 -2.74 7.57 9.32
C ARG A 2 -3.61 8.81 9.19
N LYS A 3 -4.86 8.69 9.61
CA LYS A 3 -5.74 9.86 9.77
C LYS A 3 -5.31 10.68 10.99
N LYS A 4 -5.59 12.00 10.95
CA LYS A 4 -5.27 12.92 12.04
C LYS A 4 -5.92 12.54 13.37
N ASP A 5 -7.07 11.88 13.33
CA ASP A 5 -7.81 11.37 14.49
C ASP A 5 -7.50 9.92 14.84
N ALA A 6 -6.50 9.31 14.21
CA ALA A 6 -6.14 7.93 14.48
C ALA A 6 -5.71 7.72 15.95
N PRO A 7 -6.13 6.65 16.61
CA PRO A 7 -5.82 6.40 18.02
C PRO A 7 -4.34 6.44 18.35
N SER A 8 -3.51 6.01 17.41
CA SER A 8 -2.06 6.01 17.55
C SER A 8 -1.41 7.40 17.66
N LEU A 9 -2.16 8.47 17.40
CA LEU A 9 -1.68 9.84 17.55
C LEU A 9 -1.93 10.41 18.95
N TYR A 10 -2.98 9.94 19.64
CA TYR A 10 -3.50 10.59 20.86
C TYR A 10 -3.43 9.72 22.10
N LYS A 11 -3.27 8.41 21.96
CA LYS A 11 -3.27 7.50 23.09
C LYS A 11 -1.98 6.72 23.18
N ASN A 12 -1.42 6.69 24.37
CA ASN A 12 -0.44 5.67 24.70
C ASN A 12 -1.16 4.33 24.75
N SER A 13 -0.62 3.32 24.10
CA SER A 13 -1.14 1.97 24.25
C SER A 13 -0.97 1.59 25.72
N SER A 14 -1.99 1.02 26.32
CA SER A 14 -1.97 0.51 27.69
C SER A 14 -1.14 -0.77 27.84
N GLY A 15 -0.40 -1.15 26.85
CA GLY A 15 0.50 -2.29 26.88
C GLY A 15 1.89 -1.92 27.41
N ASN A 16 2.55 -2.88 27.96
CA ASN A 16 3.73 -2.80 28.81
C ASN A 16 5.03 -2.16 28.27
N SER A 17 5.04 -1.39 27.21
CA SER A 17 6.30 -0.84 26.70
C SER A 17 6.19 0.35 25.78
N VAL A 18 5.23 1.23 25.95
CA VAL A 18 5.13 2.37 25.06
C VAL A 18 5.83 3.57 25.64
N THR A 19 6.73 4.13 24.87
CA THR A 19 7.32 5.42 25.17
C THR A 19 6.20 6.44 25.37
N GLN A 20 6.12 6.99 26.57
CA GLN A 20 5.11 7.99 26.95
C GLN A 20 5.26 9.33 26.21
N ARG A 21 6.24 9.45 25.33
CA ARG A 21 6.48 10.67 24.55
C ARG A 21 6.23 10.38 23.07
N PRO A 22 5.43 11.21 22.39
CA PRO A 22 5.32 11.13 20.94
C PRO A 22 6.72 11.29 20.34
N SER A 23 7.11 10.36 19.48
CA SER A 23 8.31 10.51 18.67
C SER A 23 8.23 11.79 17.84
N SER A 24 9.36 12.32 17.37
CA SER A 24 9.38 13.45 16.44
C SER A 24 8.50 13.18 15.20
N PHE A 25 8.49 11.94 14.74
CA PHE A 25 7.61 11.43 13.70
C PHE A 25 6.12 11.65 14.03
N LEU A 26 5.66 11.26 15.21
CA LEU A 26 4.26 11.47 15.61
C LEU A 26 3.91 12.96 15.79
N LYS A 27 4.85 13.79 16.22
CA LYS A 27 4.64 15.24 16.31
C LYS A 27 4.34 15.87 14.97
N ASN A 28 5.03 15.46 13.91
CA ASN A 28 4.76 15.95 12.57
C ASN A 28 3.35 15.59 12.10
N TYR A 29 2.86 14.38 12.42
CA TYR A 29 1.49 13.99 12.11
C TYR A 29 0.45 14.74 12.95
N ILE A 30 0.70 14.96 14.23
CA ILE A 30 -0.22 15.66 15.13
C ILE A 30 -0.35 17.14 14.73
N ASN A 31 0.77 17.78 14.39
CA ASN A 31 0.84 19.21 14.09
C ASN A 31 0.65 19.50 12.58
N GLY A 32 0.74 18.49 11.75
CA GLY A 32 0.62 18.64 10.30
C GLY A 32 -0.83 18.78 9.83
N SER A 33 -0.99 19.35 8.64
CA SER A 33 -2.27 19.46 7.94
C SER A 33 -2.58 18.25 7.04
N PHE A 34 -1.71 17.25 7.00
CA PHE A 34 -1.86 16.09 6.11
C PHE A 34 -3.06 15.24 6.50
N ASP A 35 -3.99 15.10 5.56
CA ASP A 35 -5.15 14.21 5.68
C ASP A 35 -4.80 12.83 5.12
N GLY A 36 -4.49 11.90 6.01
CA GLY A 36 -4.15 10.51 5.68
C GLY A 36 -5.27 9.53 5.99
N GLY A 37 -4.99 8.26 5.69
CA GLY A 37 -5.91 7.14 5.90
C GLY A 37 -6.78 6.84 4.69
N PHE A 38 -7.47 5.70 4.74
CA PHE A 38 -8.32 5.26 3.65
C PHE A 38 -9.66 5.98 3.65
N ASN A 39 -10.03 6.47 2.50
CA ASN A 39 -11.37 6.99 2.22
C ASN A 39 -12.13 5.93 1.44
N ILE A 40 -13.08 5.28 2.08
CA ILE A 40 -13.89 4.22 1.48
C ILE A 40 -15.01 4.87 0.67
N GLU A 41 -15.03 4.63 -0.65
CA GLU A 41 -16.12 5.12 -1.49
C GLU A 41 -17.32 4.17 -1.45
N TRP A 42 -17.05 2.87 -1.55
CA TRP A 42 -18.09 1.84 -1.47
C TRP A 42 -17.54 0.45 -1.17
N VAL A 43 -18.41 -0.39 -0.67
CA VAL A 43 -18.21 -1.83 -0.48
C VAL A 43 -19.40 -2.54 -1.11
N LEU A 44 -19.16 -3.41 -2.08
CA LEU A 44 -20.19 -4.07 -2.87
C LEU A 44 -19.99 -5.59 -2.90
N ASP A 45 -21.08 -6.34 -3.03
CA ASP A 45 -21.02 -7.74 -3.41
C ASP A 45 -20.66 -7.93 -4.89
N THR A 46 -20.68 -9.14 -5.39
CA THR A 46 -20.37 -9.45 -6.80
C THR A 46 -21.46 -9.01 -7.77
N GLN A 47 -22.68 -8.84 -7.31
CA GLN A 47 -23.85 -8.38 -8.06
C GLN A 47 -23.91 -6.85 -8.12
N GLY A 48 -23.10 -6.16 -7.32
CA GLY A 48 -23.08 -4.70 -7.23
C GLY A 48 -24.00 -4.13 -6.15
N ASN A 49 -24.56 -4.96 -5.28
CA ASN A 49 -25.36 -4.49 -4.16
C ASN A 49 -24.47 -3.96 -3.05
N PRO A 50 -24.81 -2.82 -2.42
CA PRO A 50 -24.06 -2.28 -1.30
C PRO A 50 -24.06 -3.22 -0.10
N LEU A 51 -22.88 -3.45 0.47
CA LEU A 51 -22.72 -4.13 1.74
C LEU A 51 -22.68 -3.11 2.87
N LYS A 52 -23.38 -3.41 3.95
CA LYS A 52 -23.32 -2.60 5.16
C LYS A 52 -21.97 -2.77 5.81
N TYR A 53 -21.36 -1.67 6.23
CA TYR A 53 -20.10 -1.69 6.97
C TYR A 53 -20.06 -0.63 8.05
N THR A 54 -19.24 -0.86 9.04
CA THR A 54 -19.01 0.08 10.15
C THR A 54 -17.50 0.26 10.33
N ILE A 55 -17.06 1.51 10.33
CA ILE A 55 -15.66 1.84 10.62
C ILE A 55 -15.54 2.24 12.08
N ASN A 56 -14.69 1.53 12.81
CA ASN A 56 -14.30 1.88 14.15
C ASN A 56 -12.79 2.14 14.17
N GLN A 57 -12.44 3.40 14.00
CA GLN A 57 -11.05 3.88 13.95
C GLN A 57 -10.21 3.17 12.86
N THR A 58 -9.36 2.21 13.23
CA THR A 58 -8.50 1.49 12.29
C THR A 58 -9.10 0.19 11.77
N MET A 59 -10.27 -0.20 12.28
CA MET A 59 -10.97 -1.42 11.92
C MET A 59 -12.24 -1.12 11.12
N MET A 60 -12.50 -1.91 10.11
CA MET A 60 -13.75 -1.91 9.37
C MET A 60 -14.38 -3.30 9.48
N ARG A 61 -15.64 -3.34 9.96
CA ARG A 61 -16.47 -4.53 9.91
C ARG A 61 -17.40 -4.44 8.72
N VAL A 62 -17.42 -5.46 7.90
CA VAL A 62 -18.38 -5.65 6.81
C VAL A 62 -19.40 -6.68 7.26
N ASP A 63 -20.67 -6.32 7.23
CA ASP A 63 -21.77 -7.22 7.58
C ASP A 63 -22.15 -8.03 6.33
N LEU A 64 -21.99 -9.34 6.39
CA LEU A 64 -22.39 -10.23 5.30
C LEU A 64 -23.92 -10.37 5.27
N PRO A 65 -24.55 -10.49 4.09
CA PRO A 65 -25.99 -10.67 3.96
C PRO A 65 -26.49 -11.95 4.64
N GLU A 66 -25.68 -12.99 4.57
CA GLU A 66 -25.94 -14.32 5.16
C GLU A 66 -24.69 -14.83 5.87
N SER A 67 -24.89 -15.79 6.78
CA SER A 67 -23.78 -16.47 7.45
C SER A 67 -23.00 -17.32 6.46
N LEU A 68 -21.68 -17.25 6.54
CA LEU A 68 -20.79 -18.08 5.73
C LEU A 68 -20.59 -19.43 6.39
N SER A 69 -20.98 -20.50 5.71
CA SER A 69 -20.78 -21.87 6.17
C SER A 69 -19.34 -22.35 5.93
N PRO A 70 -18.87 -23.41 6.60
CA PRO A 70 -17.56 -23.99 6.34
C PRO A 70 -17.38 -24.33 4.84
N ASN A 71 -16.22 -24.00 4.30
CA ASN A 71 -15.84 -24.17 2.89
C ASN A 71 -16.60 -23.30 1.88
N GLU A 72 -17.43 -22.36 2.34
CA GLU A 72 -18.02 -21.38 1.45
C GLU A 72 -17.09 -20.20 1.21
N ILE A 73 -17.26 -19.56 0.05
CA ILE A 73 -16.48 -18.40 -0.37
C ILE A 73 -17.42 -17.22 -0.56
N PHE A 74 -17.16 -16.14 0.14
CA PHE A 74 -17.82 -14.87 -0.09
C PHE A 74 -16.87 -13.92 -0.85
N LYS A 75 -17.38 -13.32 -1.93
CA LYS A 75 -16.62 -12.37 -2.76
C LYS A 75 -17.25 -11.00 -2.66
N PHE A 76 -16.41 -9.99 -2.46
CA PHE A 76 -16.84 -8.60 -2.40
C PHE A 76 -15.77 -7.68 -2.99
N LYS A 77 -16.15 -6.44 -3.22
CA LYS A 77 -15.29 -5.39 -3.78
C LYS A 77 -15.28 -4.21 -2.86
N ILE A 78 -14.13 -3.57 -2.73
CA ILE A 78 -13.98 -2.30 -2.01
C ILE A 78 -13.36 -1.30 -2.98
N LYS A 79 -13.88 -0.07 -3.02
CA LYS A 79 -13.20 1.04 -3.66
C LYS A 79 -12.80 2.04 -2.59
N TRP A 80 -11.53 2.44 -2.64
CA TRP A 80 -10.95 3.39 -1.70
C TRP A 80 -9.90 4.24 -2.38
N TRP A 81 -9.53 5.32 -1.73
CA TRP A 81 -8.38 6.13 -2.08
C TRP A 81 -7.72 6.68 -0.81
N TYR A 82 -6.52 7.18 -0.94
CA TYR A 82 -5.80 7.86 0.12
C TYR A 82 -4.77 8.84 -0.44
N ASN A 83 -4.41 9.83 0.37
CA ASN A 83 -3.36 10.78 0.03
C ASN A 83 -1.98 10.18 0.31
N ILE A 84 -1.07 10.27 -0.65
CA ILE A 84 0.32 9.84 -0.47
C ILE A 84 1.08 10.98 0.22
N ASN A 85 1.68 10.70 1.37
CA ASN A 85 2.42 11.69 2.16
C ASN A 85 3.80 11.99 1.57
N ASN A 86 4.28 13.20 1.83
CA ASN A 86 5.69 13.54 1.64
C ASN A 86 6.52 12.83 2.74
N ARG A 87 7.35 11.87 2.33
CA ARG A 87 8.12 11.05 3.27
C ARG A 87 9.20 11.85 4.00
N LEU A 88 9.77 12.86 3.36
CA LEU A 88 10.78 13.72 3.97
C LEU A 88 10.20 14.61 5.08
N GLU A 89 8.94 14.99 4.95
CA GLU A 89 8.24 15.83 5.93
C GLU A 89 7.64 14.99 7.06
N TYR A 90 6.92 13.93 6.73
CA TYR A 90 6.16 13.13 7.68
C TYR A 90 6.88 11.87 8.14
N GLY A 91 7.94 11.46 7.48
CA GLY A 91 8.66 10.23 7.77
C GLY A 91 7.90 8.97 7.37
N GLY A 92 8.34 7.81 7.86
CA GLY A 92 7.72 6.53 7.59
C GLY A 92 8.37 5.76 6.45
N ARG A 93 7.80 4.57 6.16
CA ARG A 93 8.30 3.66 5.11
C ARG A 93 7.60 3.86 3.76
N SER A 94 6.47 4.53 3.75
CA SER A 94 5.68 4.80 2.53
C SER A 94 5.51 6.30 2.35
N GLY A 95 5.44 6.73 1.11
CA GLY A 95 5.25 8.13 0.74
C GLY A 95 5.95 8.45 -0.57
N TYR A 96 6.03 9.72 -0.90
CA TYR A 96 6.85 10.21 -2.00
C TYR A 96 8.02 11.04 -1.47
N GLU A 97 9.07 11.08 -2.24
CA GLU A 97 10.20 12.02 -2.10
C GLU A 97 10.24 12.88 -3.36
N TYR A 98 10.37 14.19 -3.18
CA TYR A 98 10.48 15.14 -4.28
C TYR A 98 11.91 15.68 -4.38
N PHE A 99 12.45 15.62 -5.57
CA PHE A 99 13.81 16.09 -5.88
C PHE A 99 13.71 17.39 -6.70
N GLU A 100 13.96 18.51 -6.03
CA GLU A 100 13.82 19.84 -6.65
C GLU A 100 14.72 20.05 -7.87
N GLY A 101 15.94 19.48 -7.85
CA GLY A 101 16.91 19.62 -8.93
C GLY A 101 16.41 19.07 -10.27
N ASP A 102 15.61 18.03 -10.22
CA ASP A 102 15.12 17.31 -11.39
C ASP A 102 13.61 17.47 -11.61
N GLY A 103 12.90 17.97 -10.61
CA GLY A 103 11.44 18.04 -10.60
C GLY A 103 10.74 16.69 -10.47
N ASN A 104 11.47 15.64 -10.11
CA ASN A 104 11.00 14.26 -10.08
C ASN A 104 10.51 13.80 -8.71
N LYS A 105 9.75 12.73 -8.70
CA LYS A 105 9.25 12.07 -7.49
C LYS A 105 9.56 10.60 -7.51
N VAL A 106 10.05 10.10 -6.37
CA VAL A 106 10.14 8.67 -6.10
C VAL A 106 9.02 8.29 -5.14
N TYR A 107 8.25 7.28 -5.49
CA TYR A 107 7.16 6.76 -4.68
C TYR A 107 7.55 5.42 -4.07
N THR A 108 7.45 5.32 -2.76
CA THR A 108 7.55 4.05 -2.04
C THR A 108 6.19 3.73 -1.46
N ILE A 109 5.57 2.65 -1.91
CA ILE A 109 4.20 2.29 -1.54
C ILE A 109 4.22 0.93 -0.86
N ALA A 110 3.74 0.87 0.36
CA ALA A 110 3.57 -0.38 1.11
C ALA A 110 2.27 -0.35 1.90
N GLN A 111 1.66 -1.51 2.12
CA GLN A 111 0.44 -1.65 2.92
C GLN A 111 -0.68 -0.69 2.47
N PHE A 112 -0.91 -0.62 1.18
CA PHE A 112 -1.72 0.39 0.52
C PHE A 112 -3.20 0.03 0.37
N PHE A 113 -3.63 -1.11 0.86
CA PHE A 113 -5.00 -1.61 0.74
C PHE A 113 -5.55 -2.09 2.08
N PRO A 114 -6.90 -2.07 2.28
CA PRO A 114 -7.53 -2.68 3.43
C PRO A 114 -7.23 -4.17 3.47
N ARG A 115 -6.82 -4.70 4.60
CA ARG A 115 -6.45 -6.10 4.77
C ARG A 115 -7.42 -6.83 5.67
N LEU A 116 -7.64 -8.10 5.37
CA LEU A 116 -8.45 -8.96 6.21
C LEU A 116 -7.72 -9.20 7.54
N CYS A 117 -8.46 -9.13 8.65
CA CYS A 117 -7.96 -9.54 9.94
C CYS A 117 -7.77 -11.05 9.98
N VAL A 118 -6.76 -11.51 10.67
CA VAL A 118 -6.57 -12.93 10.95
C VAL A 118 -7.69 -13.41 11.87
N TYR A 119 -8.19 -14.60 11.61
CA TYR A 119 -9.04 -15.36 12.52
C TYR A 119 -8.32 -16.62 12.99
N ASN A 120 -8.26 -16.84 14.29
CA ASN A 120 -7.72 -18.07 14.84
C ASN A 120 -8.59 -18.57 16.01
N ASP A 121 -8.34 -19.80 16.43
CA ASP A 121 -9.10 -20.48 17.48
C ASP A 121 -8.77 -20.01 18.91
N VAL A 122 -7.68 -19.27 19.09
CA VAL A 122 -7.26 -18.75 20.38
C VAL A 122 -7.93 -17.44 20.73
N GLU A 123 -7.93 -16.49 19.77
CA GLU A 123 -8.39 -15.12 19.99
C GLU A 123 -9.60 -14.72 19.13
N GLY A 124 -10.03 -15.62 18.21
CA GLY A 124 -11.03 -15.27 17.21
C GLY A 124 -10.49 -14.26 16.20
N TRP A 125 -11.27 -13.24 15.88
CA TRP A 125 -10.83 -12.15 15.00
C TRP A 125 -9.79 -11.26 15.69
N GLN A 126 -8.60 -11.16 15.11
CA GLN A 126 -7.56 -10.22 15.57
C GLN A 126 -7.88 -8.80 15.08
N ASN A 127 -8.89 -8.20 15.66
CA ASN A 127 -9.42 -6.89 15.30
C ASN A 127 -8.98 -5.77 16.25
N TYR A 128 -7.77 -5.88 16.78
CA TYR A 128 -7.21 -4.86 17.66
C TYR A 128 -6.92 -3.56 16.90
N GLN A 129 -7.12 -2.45 17.57
CA GLN A 129 -6.81 -1.14 17.02
C GLN A 129 -5.30 -0.97 16.80
N PHE A 130 -4.93 -0.33 15.71
CA PHE A 130 -3.54 -0.01 15.44
C PHE A 130 -3.10 1.23 16.27
N TRP A 131 -2.33 0.98 17.32
CA TRP A 131 -1.83 2.01 18.23
C TRP A 131 -0.47 2.62 17.82
N GLY A 132 0.09 2.19 16.72
CA GLY A 132 1.39 2.65 16.23
C GLY A 132 2.56 1.80 16.67
N ASN A 133 2.36 0.85 17.54
CA ASN A 133 3.32 -0.16 17.98
C ASN A 133 2.71 -1.55 17.82
N GLY A 134 3.56 -2.52 17.63
CA GLY A 134 3.16 -3.90 17.40
C GLY A 134 2.89 -4.20 15.93
N GLU A 135 3.10 -5.44 15.58
CA GLU A 135 2.83 -6.01 14.28
C GLU A 135 1.60 -6.91 14.39
N PHE A 136 0.74 -6.87 13.38
CA PHE A 136 -0.38 -7.78 13.30
C PHE A 136 -0.02 -8.96 12.41
N ALA A 137 -0.47 -10.15 12.79
CA ALA A 137 -0.49 -11.27 11.89
C ALA A 137 -1.41 -10.94 10.69
N LEU A 138 -1.04 -11.40 9.52
CA LEU A 138 -1.79 -11.16 8.28
C LEU A 138 -2.00 -12.49 7.58
N GLU A 139 -3.18 -12.67 7.01
CA GLU A 139 -3.50 -13.86 6.24
C GLU A 139 -2.65 -13.96 4.98
N PHE A 140 -2.26 -15.17 4.66
CA PHE A 140 -1.71 -15.52 3.36
C PHE A 140 -2.80 -15.58 2.31
N GLY A 141 -2.43 -15.35 1.07
CA GLY A 141 -3.36 -15.45 -0.04
C GLY A 141 -2.68 -15.20 -1.37
N ASP A 142 -3.37 -15.53 -2.43
CA ASP A 142 -2.96 -15.24 -3.79
C ASP A 142 -3.38 -13.79 -4.12
N TYR A 143 -2.46 -13.04 -4.70
CA TYR A 143 -2.67 -11.66 -5.08
C TYR A 143 -2.41 -11.46 -6.57
N GLN A 144 -3.37 -10.86 -7.23
CA GLN A 144 -3.18 -10.29 -8.55
C GLN A 144 -3.32 -8.77 -8.42
N VAL A 145 -2.25 -8.06 -8.74
CA VAL A 145 -2.18 -6.60 -8.58
C VAL A 145 -1.94 -5.97 -9.95
N ASN A 146 -2.78 -5.02 -10.32
CA ASN A 146 -2.61 -4.20 -11.51
C ASN A 146 -2.28 -2.78 -11.06
N ILE A 147 -1.11 -2.30 -11.42
CA ILE A 147 -0.64 -0.96 -11.04
C ILE A 147 -0.57 -0.08 -12.28
N THR A 148 -1.41 0.93 -12.32
CA THR A 148 -1.47 1.86 -13.45
C THR A 148 -0.83 3.18 -13.07
N VAL A 149 0.22 3.54 -13.81
CA VAL A 149 1.01 4.76 -13.61
C VAL A 149 1.19 5.48 -14.95
N PRO A 150 1.63 6.75 -14.97
CA PRO A 150 2.08 7.39 -16.19
C PRO A 150 3.13 6.54 -16.91
N SER A 151 3.12 6.52 -18.23
CA SER A 151 3.92 5.57 -19.04
C SER A 151 5.43 5.81 -19.02
N ASP A 152 5.84 6.94 -18.47
CA ASP A 152 7.24 7.33 -18.26
C ASP A 152 7.77 6.96 -16.86
N HIS A 153 6.94 6.37 -16.00
CA HIS A 153 7.39 5.83 -14.74
C HIS A 153 8.10 4.49 -14.93
N ILE A 154 9.18 4.33 -14.18
CA ILE A 154 9.81 3.04 -13.98
C ILE A 154 9.23 2.47 -12.69
N MET A 155 8.76 1.25 -12.76
CA MET A 155 8.09 0.63 -11.63
C MET A 155 8.66 -0.75 -11.32
N GLU A 156 8.74 -1.03 -10.03
CA GLU A 156 9.05 -2.35 -9.49
C GLU A 156 8.08 -2.66 -8.34
N ALA A 157 7.73 -3.92 -8.20
CA ALA A 157 6.89 -4.40 -7.11
C ALA A 157 7.33 -5.79 -6.66
N THR A 158 6.94 -6.17 -5.45
CA THR A 158 7.03 -7.57 -5.01
C THR A 158 6.11 -8.44 -5.85
N GLY A 159 6.50 -9.70 -6.05
CA GLY A 159 5.77 -10.64 -6.89
C GLY A 159 6.45 -10.86 -8.24
N THR A 160 5.71 -11.39 -9.19
CA THR A 160 6.20 -11.70 -10.53
C THR A 160 5.50 -10.83 -11.57
N LEU A 161 6.27 -10.03 -12.30
CA LEU A 161 5.75 -9.23 -13.41
C LEU A 161 5.18 -10.14 -14.50
N GLN A 162 3.88 -9.96 -14.81
CA GLN A 162 3.15 -10.83 -15.74
C GLN A 162 3.25 -10.38 -17.20
N ASN A 163 3.40 -9.08 -17.44
CA ASN A 163 3.40 -8.48 -18.77
C ASN A 163 4.69 -7.70 -19.12
N PRO A 164 5.89 -8.26 -18.91
CA PRO A 164 7.15 -7.53 -19.11
C PRO A 164 7.37 -7.04 -20.54
N LYS A 165 6.80 -7.71 -21.54
CA LYS A 165 6.93 -7.29 -22.94
C LYS A 165 6.13 -6.03 -23.28
N GLU A 166 5.11 -5.71 -22.49
CA GLU A 166 4.23 -4.57 -22.72
C GLU A 166 4.77 -3.30 -22.07
N VAL A 167 5.41 -3.47 -20.91
CA VAL A 167 5.82 -2.35 -20.06
C VAL A 167 7.31 -2.02 -20.13
N LEU A 168 8.14 -2.97 -20.54
CA LEU A 168 9.59 -2.79 -20.70
C LEU A 168 9.93 -2.49 -22.18
N THR A 169 10.94 -1.67 -22.38
CA THR A 169 11.56 -1.52 -23.70
C THR A 169 12.21 -2.83 -24.14
N LYS A 170 12.54 -2.96 -25.42
CA LYS A 170 13.20 -4.16 -25.94
C LYS A 170 14.54 -4.46 -25.24
N VAL A 171 15.27 -3.42 -24.85
CA VAL A 171 16.56 -3.56 -24.17
C VAL A 171 16.36 -3.98 -22.72
N GLU A 172 15.48 -3.29 -21.99
CA GLU A 172 15.11 -3.63 -20.61
C GLU A 172 14.55 -5.05 -20.53
N TYR A 173 13.67 -5.44 -21.46
CA TYR A 173 13.13 -6.80 -21.51
C TYR A 173 14.21 -7.87 -21.71
N LYS A 174 15.20 -7.63 -22.59
CA LYS A 174 16.32 -8.55 -22.78
C LYS A 174 17.13 -8.73 -21.50
N ARG A 175 17.42 -7.62 -20.79
CA ARG A 175 18.11 -7.63 -19.49
C ARG A 175 17.28 -8.33 -18.42
N PHE A 176 15.98 -8.07 -18.37
CA PHE A 176 15.03 -8.74 -17.46
C PHE A 176 15.01 -10.25 -17.66
N VAL A 177 14.99 -10.74 -18.90
CA VAL A 177 15.06 -12.17 -19.17
C VAL A 177 16.40 -12.76 -18.73
N ALA A 178 17.51 -12.08 -19.02
CA ALA A 178 18.84 -12.52 -18.65
C ALA A 178 19.03 -12.55 -17.12
N SER A 179 18.40 -11.62 -16.37
CA SER A 179 18.50 -11.57 -14.91
C SER A 179 17.96 -12.82 -14.22
N LYS A 180 16.98 -13.49 -14.83
CA LYS A 180 16.37 -14.71 -14.25
C LYS A 180 17.33 -15.90 -14.13
N SER A 181 18.42 -15.90 -14.87
CA SER A 181 19.46 -16.95 -14.84
C SER A 181 20.80 -16.45 -14.31
N SER A 182 20.89 -15.21 -13.84
CA SER A 182 22.14 -14.62 -13.34
C SER A 182 22.17 -14.65 -11.82
N PHE A 183 22.71 -15.74 -11.26
CA PHE A 183 22.75 -15.95 -9.80
C PHE A 183 24.03 -15.40 -9.15
N GLU A 184 25.10 -15.24 -9.90
CA GLU A 184 26.39 -14.76 -9.37
C GLU A 184 26.53 -13.24 -9.41
N LYS A 185 25.94 -12.60 -10.42
CA LYS A 185 26.02 -11.14 -10.59
C LYS A 185 24.67 -10.56 -10.93
N PRO A 186 24.24 -9.48 -10.25
CA PRO A 186 23.01 -8.80 -10.60
C PRO A 186 23.11 -8.19 -12.00
N ILE A 187 22.02 -8.23 -12.76
CA ILE A 187 21.89 -7.53 -14.03
C ILE A 187 21.03 -6.29 -13.80
N ILE A 188 21.58 -5.14 -14.12
CA ILE A 188 20.84 -3.87 -14.08
C ILE A 188 19.86 -3.86 -15.26
N ILE A 189 18.56 -3.86 -14.98
CA ILE A 189 17.51 -3.88 -15.99
C ILE A 189 17.32 -2.50 -16.60
N VAL A 190 17.26 -1.47 -15.76
CA VAL A 190 17.18 -0.06 -16.16
C VAL A 190 18.39 0.66 -15.60
N ASP A 191 19.19 1.25 -16.43
CA ASP A 191 20.38 1.99 -15.99
C ASP A 191 20.10 3.49 -15.74
N GLN A 192 21.08 4.17 -15.18
CA GLN A 192 20.93 5.57 -14.77
C GLN A 192 20.65 6.49 -15.97
N ASP A 193 21.22 6.24 -17.13
CA ASP A 193 21.01 7.10 -18.29
C ASP A 193 19.62 6.88 -18.88
N GLU A 194 19.12 5.65 -18.85
CA GLU A 194 17.73 5.34 -19.21
C GLU A 194 16.72 5.97 -18.25
N VAL A 195 17.04 6.02 -16.96
CA VAL A 195 16.24 6.76 -15.95
C VAL A 195 16.18 8.24 -16.32
N LYS A 196 17.31 8.88 -16.60
CA LYS A 196 17.38 10.30 -16.98
C LYS A 196 16.52 10.64 -18.19
N LEU A 197 16.42 9.75 -19.16
CA LEU A 197 15.54 9.94 -20.32
C LEU A 197 14.05 9.95 -19.97
N LYS A 198 13.68 9.40 -18.82
CA LYS A 198 12.31 9.30 -18.31
C LYS A 198 12.02 10.31 -17.18
N GLU A 199 13.00 11.09 -16.79
CA GLU A 199 12.93 11.98 -15.62
C GLU A 199 11.91 13.13 -15.72
N SER A 200 11.41 13.46 -16.86
CA SER A 200 10.38 14.48 -16.99
C SER A 200 8.95 13.92 -16.88
N ALA A 201 8.77 12.89 -16.15
CA ALA A 201 7.58 12.08 -15.82
C ALA A 201 6.23 12.82 -15.81
N PHE A 202 5.85 13.40 -16.94
CA PHE A 202 4.56 14.09 -17.10
C PHE A 202 3.70 13.47 -18.21
N SER A 203 3.93 12.21 -18.54
CA SER A 203 3.17 11.54 -19.59
C SER A 203 1.68 11.50 -19.23
N LYS A 204 0.85 11.97 -20.15
CA LYS A 204 -0.61 11.79 -20.07
C LYS A 204 -1.03 10.35 -20.41
N LYS A 205 -0.17 9.59 -21.08
CA LYS A 205 -0.40 8.16 -21.33
C LYS A 205 -0.14 7.38 -20.04
N LYS A 206 -0.81 6.25 -19.90
CA LYS A 206 -0.67 5.36 -18.76
C LYS A 206 -0.22 3.98 -19.22
N SER A 207 0.56 3.32 -18.37
CA SER A 207 0.92 1.91 -18.50
C SER A 207 0.43 1.16 -17.28
N THR A 208 -0.05 -0.06 -17.50
CA THR A 208 -0.48 -0.95 -16.40
C THR A 208 0.53 -2.09 -16.30
N TRP A 209 1.06 -2.26 -15.11
CA TRP A 209 2.04 -3.25 -14.75
C TRP A 209 1.35 -4.40 -14.00
#